data_a2aaad34670d3a3ba7c750a07e78f662
#
_entry.id   a2aaad34670d3a3ba7c750a07e78f662
#
_cell.length_a   1.000
_cell.length_b   1.000
_cell.length_c   1.000
_cell.angle_alpha   90.00
_cell.angle_beta   90.00
_cell.angle_gamma   90.00
#
_symmetry.space_group_name_H-M   'P 1'
#
loop_
_entity.id
_entity.type
_entity.pdbx_description
1 polymer ?
#
loop_
_entity_poly.entity_id
_entity_poly.type
_entity_poly.pdbx_seq_one_letter_code
_entity_poly.pdbx_strand_id
1 'polypeptide(L)'
;MESLYQHFTQLLTAYYQPQTKVVLAFSGGVDSRLLLALLSRYQRDHEIPCHAVYVHHGLSSNADDWAYKCQLWAKQAGISCDVEHVSLELNSGESIELLAREARYQALAKYIESGDLLLTGQHADDQLETFLLALKRGSGPKGLSCMAESTPFSAGTLVRPLLTTRREQIEAIAQSLQLEWVEDESNQDTRYDRNFLRHHVVPELFQRWPSIHQAVQRSASLCAQQETLLDELLNDVFYRALQADLSLDIAELASHSELARARLIRMWLAKQNAQMPTQVQLSLIWKEVALAQQDANPKLKLKQGEVRRFQNKLYWVCDKAEVSGWQVHIQVDCALVLPEGLGELMLSTTTKQATIALPPQPELLSVTFNPEGLTAHPVTRNHSRKLKKLFQEYHVPSWLRRQIPILMYQDQVVAVADLFVDKAFSGQDCELIWRKPL
;
A
#
# COMPACT_ATOMS: atom_id res chain seq x y z
N MET A 1 -24.50 27.64 -3.08
CA MET A 1 -23.27 27.65 -2.29
C MET A 1 -23.48 27.23 -0.83
N GLU A 2 -24.45 27.82 -0.10
CA GLU A 2 -24.62 27.56 1.33
C GLU A 2 -24.88 26.08 1.66
N SER A 3 -25.76 25.41 0.92
CA SER A 3 -26.05 23.99 1.07
C SER A 3 -24.77 23.10 0.84
N LEU A 4 -23.94 23.47 -0.14
CA LEU A 4 -22.67 22.76 -0.40
C LEU A 4 -21.67 23.00 0.75
N TYR A 5 -21.60 24.23 1.27
CA TYR A 5 -20.75 24.54 2.41
C TYR A 5 -21.20 23.82 3.69
N GLN A 6 -22.50 23.72 3.94
CA GLN A 6 -23.03 22.96 5.07
C GLN A 6 -22.65 21.47 4.96
N HIS A 7 -22.82 20.85 3.77
CA HIS A 7 -22.39 19.48 3.54
C HIS A 7 -20.88 19.33 3.73
N PHE A 8 -20.07 20.23 3.17
CA PHE A 8 -18.61 20.26 3.35
C PHE A 8 -18.22 20.31 4.82
N THR A 9 -18.86 21.21 5.60
CA THR A 9 -18.61 21.37 7.03
C THR A 9 -18.98 20.11 7.82
N GLN A 10 -20.15 19.53 7.57
CA GLN A 10 -20.60 18.29 8.22
C GLN A 10 -19.63 17.15 7.96
N LEU A 11 -19.18 17.01 6.70
CA LEU A 11 -18.25 15.97 6.31
C LEU A 11 -16.88 16.13 6.98
N LEU A 12 -16.31 17.34 6.94
CA LEU A 12 -15.02 17.57 7.59
C LEU A 12 -15.10 17.36 9.10
N THR A 13 -16.14 17.88 9.75
CA THR A 13 -16.32 17.73 11.19
C THR A 13 -16.43 16.25 11.62
N ALA A 14 -16.98 15.38 10.77
CA ALA A 14 -17.08 13.94 11.06
C ALA A 14 -15.73 13.23 11.09
N TYR A 15 -14.71 13.74 10.39
CA TYR A 15 -13.38 13.12 10.27
C TYR A 15 -12.27 13.92 10.94
N TYR A 16 -12.45 15.22 11.17
CA TYR A 16 -11.44 16.10 11.75
C TYR A 16 -11.19 15.76 13.22
N GLN A 17 -9.90 15.70 13.58
CA GLN A 17 -9.45 15.53 14.95
C GLN A 17 -8.70 16.78 15.43
N PRO A 18 -8.79 17.16 16.72
CA PRO A 18 -7.99 18.26 17.26
C PRO A 18 -6.50 18.08 17.01
N GLN A 19 -5.82 19.19 16.69
CA GLN A 19 -4.37 19.24 16.40
C GLN A 19 -3.94 18.62 15.07
N THR A 20 -4.88 18.25 14.19
CA THR A 20 -4.58 17.78 12.83
C THR A 20 -4.76 18.91 11.81
N LYS A 21 -4.22 18.73 10.62
CA LYS A 21 -4.36 19.70 9.52
C LYS A 21 -5.21 19.13 8.38
N VAL A 22 -5.72 20.04 7.55
CA VAL A 22 -6.43 19.70 6.31
C VAL A 22 -5.55 20.08 5.12
N VAL A 23 -5.18 19.09 4.33
CA VAL A 23 -4.36 19.25 3.12
C VAL A 23 -5.26 19.17 1.89
N LEU A 24 -5.17 20.13 1.00
CA LEU A 24 -5.88 20.14 -0.29
C LEU A 24 -4.95 19.69 -1.41
N ALA A 25 -5.29 18.61 -2.11
CA ALA A 25 -4.70 18.28 -3.41
C ALA A 25 -5.18 19.31 -4.45
N PHE A 26 -4.34 20.29 -4.76
CA PHE A 26 -4.73 21.47 -5.50
C PHE A 26 -4.18 21.43 -6.93
N SER A 27 -5.01 21.10 -7.92
CA SER A 27 -4.60 21.02 -9.33
C SER A 27 -4.83 22.33 -10.11
N GLY A 28 -5.50 23.31 -9.54
CA GLY A 28 -5.88 24.55 -10.22
C GLY A 28 -7.14 24.46 -11.10
N GLY A 29 -7.63 23.25 -11.39
CA GLY A 29 -8.91 23.06 -12.09
C GLY A 29 -10.11 23.47 -11.23
N VAL A 30 -11.28 23.68 -11.86
CA VAL A 30 -12.45 24.29 -11.20
C VAL A 30 -12.88 23.57 -9.92
N ASP A 31 -12.82 22.23 -9.88
CA ASP A 31 -13.19 21.43 -8.71
C ASP A 31 -12.30 21.75 -7.51
N SER A 32 -10.99 21.73 -7.73
CA SER A 32 -10.00 22.04 -6.69
C SER A 32 -10.01 23.53 -6.31
N ARG A 33 -10.36 24.43 -7.25
CA ARG A 33 -10.57 25.87 -6.99
C ARG A 33 -11.78 26.12 -6.09
N LEU A 34 -12.88 25.41 -6.34
CA LEU A 34 -14.05 25.48 -5.47
C LEU A 34 -13.74 24.92 -4.08
N LEU A 35 -13.01 23.79 -3.99
CA LEU A 35 -12.56 23.25 -2.71
C LEU A 35 -11.66 24.23 -1.94
N LEU A 36 -10.75 24.93 -2.63
CA LEU A 36 -9.94 25.97 -1.99
C LEU A 36 -10.79 27.08 -1.38
N ALA A 37 -11.85 27.54 -2.08
CA ALA A 37 -12.76 28.56 -1.57
C ALA A 37 -13.57 28.06 -0.36
N LEU A 38 -14.07 26.82 -0.40
CA LEU A 38 -14.76 26.19 0.73
C LEU A 38 -13.83 26.01 1.93
N LEU A 39 -12.61 25.53 1.70
CA LEU A 39 -11.60 25.31 2.73
C LEU A 39 -11.16 26.64 3.38
N SER A 40 -10.95 27.68 2.60
CA SER A 40 -10.64 29.03 3.12
C SER A 40 -11.74 29.58 4.03
N ARG A 41 -13.02 29.37 3.68
CA ARG A 41 -14.13 29.71 4.55
C ARG A 41 -14.13 28.88 5.82
N TYR A 42 -13.96 27.57 5.69
CA TYR A 42 -13.93 26.63 6.82
C TYR A 42 -12.76 26.93 7.79
N GLN A 43 -11.58 27.25 7.26
CA GLN A 43 -10.42 27.68 8.05
C GLN A 43 -10.74 28.90 8.92
N ARG A 44 -11.42 29.90 8.36
CA ARG A 44 -11.80 31.12 9.11
C ARG A 44 -12.88 30.86 10.15
N ASP A 45 -13.84 29.96 9.83
CA ASP A 45 -14.95 29.67 10.73
C ASP A 45 -14.54 28.76 11.91
N HIS A 46 -13.46 27.95 11.75
CA HIS A 46 -13.05 26.93 12.70
C HIS A 46 -11.58 27.04 13.19
N GLU A 47 -10.81 28.02 12.70
CA GLU A 47 -9.42 28.28 13.07
C GLU A 47 -8.50 27.06 12.95
N ILE A 48 -8.65 26.22 11.93
CA ILE A 48 -7.89 24.99 11.72
C ILE A 48 -6.69 25.20 10.79
N PRO A 49 -5.59 24.44 10.97
CA PRO A 49 -4.47 24.47 10.04
C PRO A 49 -4.86 23.90 8.68
N CYS A 50 -4.66 24.70 7.62
CA CYS A 50 -4.93 24.28 6.24
C CYS A 50 -3.70 24.47 5.37
N HIS A 51 -3.47 23.55 4.45
CA HIS A 51 -2.36 23.57 3.52
C HIS A 51 -2.81 23.10 2.14
N ALA A 52 -2.27 23.64 1.06
CA ALA A 52 -2.53 23.19 -0.30
C ALA A 52 -1.23 22.63 -0.92
N VAL A 53 -1.35 21.60 -1.75
CA VAL A 53 -0.21 21.00 -2.46
C VAL A 53 -0.56 20.87 -3.93
N TYR A 54 0.20 21.55 -4.78
CA TYR A 54 0.19 21.36 -6.23
C TYR A 54 1.25 20.35 -6.62
N VAL A 55 0.88 19.29 -7.36
CA VAL A 55 1.85 18.29 -7.84
C VAL A 55 2.14 18.55 -9.31
N HIS A 56 3.39 18.92 -9.59
CA HIS A 56 3.89 19.25 -10.90
C HIS A 56 4.47 18.01 -11.58
N HIS A 57 3.79 17.51 -12.61
CA HIS A 57 4.16 16.26 -13.30
C HIS A 57 5.15 16.46 -14.46
N GLY A 58 5.43 17.69 -14.88
CA GLY A 58 6.30 18.00 -16.02
C GLY A 58 5.75 17.58 -17.40
N LEU A 59 4.45 17.26 -17.51
CA LEU A 59 3.83 16.76 -18.73
C LEU A 59 3.33 17.86 -19.68
N SER A 60 2.90 19.00 -19.15
CA SER A 60 2.39 20.13 -19.93
C SER A 60 3.41 21.28 -19.94
N SER A 61 3.53 21.97 -21.06
CA SER A 61 4.30 23.22 -21.16
C SER A 61 3.75 24.36 -20.31
N ASN A 62 2.49 24.27 -19.87
CA ASN A 62 1.81 25.27 -19.06
C ASN A 62 1.90 24.96 -17.54
N ALA A 63 2.56 23.86 -17.15
CA ALA A 63 2.56 23.38 -15.76
C ALA A 63 3.19 24.39 -14.78
N ASP A 64 4.23 25.13 -15.19
CA ASP A 64 4.86 26.19 -14.38
C ASP A 64 3.91 27.38 -14.17
N ASP A 65 3.19 27.83 -15.21
CA ASP A 65 2.18 28.88 -15.10
C ASP A 65 1.03 28.44 -14.19
N TRP A 66 0.59 27.20 -14.29
CA TRP A 66 -0.46 26.64 -13.40
C TRP A 66 0.01 26.57 -11.95
N ALA A 67 1.26 26.15 -11.70
CA ALA A 67 1.84 26.15 -10.37
C ALA A 67 1.87 27.56 -9.76
N TYR A 68 2.33 28.54 -10.52
CA TYR A 68 2.34 29.95 -10.10
C TYR A 68 0.92 30.46 -9.76
N LYS A 69 -0.07 30.22 -10.65
CA LYS A 69 -1.47 30.58 -10.40
C LYS A 69 -2.01 29.91 -9.13
N CYS A 70 -1.72 28.61 -8.93
CA CYS A 70 -2.14 27.89 -7.75
C CYS A 70 -1.60 28.53 -6.47
N GLN A 71 -0.30 28.86 -6.42
CA GLN A 71 0.29 29.55 -5.28
C GLN A 71 -0.34 30.94 -5.04
N LEU A 72 -0.58 31.69 -6.11
CA LEU A 72 -1.24 33.01 -6.02
C LEU A 72 -2.65 32.88 -5.44
N TRP A 73 -3.47 31.96 -5.95
CA TRP A 73 -4.85 31.77 -5.50
C TRP A 73 -4.92 31.23 -4.06
N ALA A 74 -4.02 30.34 -3.68
CA ALA A 74 -3.93 29.85 -2.30
C ALA A 74 -3.54 30.98 -1.34
N LYS A 75 -2.57 31.82 -1.70
CA LYS A 75 -2.19 33.02 -0.94
C LYS A 75 -3.36 33.98 -0.75
N GLN A 76 -4.13 34.25 -1.82
CA GLN A 76 -5.36 35.07 -1.74
C GLN A 76 -6.43 34.47 -0.82
N ALA A 77 -6.50 33.13 -0.76
CA ALA A 77 -7.40 32.39 0.11
C ALA A 77 -6.91 32.29 1.58
N GLY A 78 -5.69 32.79 1.89
CA GLY A 78 -5.07 32.70 3.22
C GLY A 78 -4.54 31.31 3.56
N ILE A 79 -4.27 30.46 2.54
CA ILE A 79 -3.77 29.09 2.68
C ILE A 79 -2.38 29.01 2.06
N SER A 80 -1.41 28.42 2.77
CA SER A 80 -0.08 28.12 2.22
C SER A 80 -0.16 27.03 1.14
N CYS A 81 0.67 27.16 0.09
CA CYS A 81 0.68 26.22 -1.02
C CYS A 81 2.11 25.85 -1.43
N ASP A 82 2.41 24.56 -1.38
CA ASP A 82 3.66 24.00 -1.88
C ASP A 82 3.50 23.44 -3.29
N VAL A 83 4.60 23.45 -4.04
CA VAL A 83 4.72 22.84 -5.36
C VAL A 83 5.67 21.65 -5.27
N GLU A 84 5.13 20.46 -5.43
CA GLU A 84 5.90 19.20 -5.45
C GLU A 84 6.21 18.79 -6.90
N HIS A 85 7.47 18.74 -7.27
CA HIS A 85 7.90 18.26 -8.57
C HIS A 85 8.09 16.73 -8.52
N VAL A 86 7.47 16.02 -9.46
CA VAL A 86 7.60 14.57 -9.58
C VAL A 86 8.16 14.18 -10.94
N SER A 87 9.01 13.14 -10.96
CA SER A 87 9.55 12.55 -12.18
C SER A 87 8.77 11.27 -12.51
N LEU A 88 8.36 11.10 -13.76
CA LEU A 88 7.65 9.92 -14.22
C LEU A 88 8.58 8.98 -15.00
N GLU A 89 8.62 7.72 -14.63
CA GLU A 89 9.35 6.67 -15.36
C GLU A 89 8.53 6.18 -16.57
N LEU A 90 8.60 6.90 -17.68
CA LEU A 90 7.80 6.63 -18.88
C LEU A 90 8.12 5.29 -19.57
N ASN A 91 9.20 4.63 -19.20
CA ASN A 91 9.64 3.35 -19.81
C ASN A 91 9.10 2.10 -19.09
N SER A 92 8.21 2.23 -18.11
CA SER A 92 7.68 1.09 -17.31
C SER A 92 6.66 0.21 -18.05
N GLY A 93 6.17 0.62 -19.23
CA GLY A 93 5.11 -0.08 -19.96
C GLY A 93 3.70 0.13 -19.37
N GLU A 94 3.57 0.96 -18.35
CA GLU A 94 2.28 1.33 -17.76
C GLU A 94 1.71 2.59 -18.43
N SER A 95 0.40 2.84 -18.25
CA SER A 95 -0.20 4.07 -18.80
C SER A 95 0.31 5.31 -18.07
N ILE A 96 0.56 6.38 -18.81
CA ILE A 96 1.00 7.69 -18.26
C ILE A 96 0.02 8.18 -17.18
N GLU A 97 -1.30 7.97 -17.38
CA GLU A 97 -2.33 8.33 -16.39
C GLU A 97 -2.13 7.61 -15.06
N LEU A 98 -1.82 6.30 -15.10
CA LEU A 98 -1.56 5.52 -13.89
C LEU A 98 -0.31 6.00 -13.17
N LEU A 99 0.80 6.18 -13.91
CA LEU A 99 2.07 6.66 -13.37
C LEU A 99 1.93 8.04 -12.74
N ALA A 100 1.26 8.98 -13.44
CA ALA A 100 1.02 10.32 -12.92
C ALA A 100 0.14 10.30 -11.68
N ARG A 101 -0.87 9.41 -11.63
CA ARG A 101 -1.72 9.21 -10.47
C ARG A 101 -0.93 8.67 -9.27
N GLU A 102 -0.11 7.64 -9.47
CA GLU A 102 0.71 7.05 -8.40
C GLU A 102 1.72 8.06 -7.86
N ALA A 103 2.45 8.76 -8.74
CA ALA A 103 3.40 9.80 -8.35
C ALA A 103 2.73 10.94 -7.56
N ARG A 104 1.51 11.36 -7.96
CA ARG A 104 0.72 12.36 -7.25
C ARG A 104 0.41 11.92 -5.83
N TYR A 105 -0.10 10.70 -5.65
CA TYR A 105 -0.46 10.22 -4.32
C TYR A 105 0.77 10.00 -3.44
N GLN A 106 1.91 9.57 -4.00
CA GLN A 106 3.18 9.47 -3.28
C GLN A 106 3.68 10.85 -2.82
N ALA A 107 3.59 11.86 -3.67
CA ALA A 107 3.95 13.23 -3.30
C ALA A 107 3.05 13.77 -2.18
N LEU A 108 1.73 13.60 -2.31
CA LEU A 108 0.76 14.04 -1.29
C LEU A 108 0.93 13.30 0.05
N ALA A 109 1.34 12.04 0.04
CA ALA A 109 1.53 11.25 1.26
C ALA A 109 2.62 11.84 2.19
N LYS A 110 3.60 12.58 1.64
CA LYS A 110 4.65 13.26 2.43
C LYS A 110 4.09 14.35 3.35
N TYR A 111 2.93 14.90 3.03
CA TYR A 111 2.27 15.98 3.76
C TYR A 111 1.26 15.48 4.80
N ILE A 112 1.01 14.17 4.87
CA ILE A 112 -0.04 13.59 5.71
C ILE A 112 0.56 12.90 6.92
N GLU A 113 0.27 13.43 8.08
CA GLU A 113 0.58 12.87 9.38
C GLU A 113 -0.63 12.17 10.01
N SER A 114 -0.46 11.59 11.20
CA SER A 114 -1.52 10.83 11.86
C SER A 114 -2.74 11.71 12.15
N GLY A 115 -3.89 11.30 11.62
CA GLY A 115 -5.16 11.98 11.79
C GLY A 115 -5.44 13.12 10.79
N ASP A 116 -4.48 13.52 9.96
CA ASP A 116 -4.67 14.57 8.94
C ASP A 116 -5.71 14.18 7.89
N LEU A 117 -6.35 15.19 7.29
CA LEU A 117 -7.28 15.01 6.18
C LEU A 117 -6.66 15.46 4.86
N LEU A 118 -6.75 14.62 3.83
CA LEU A 118 -6.43 14.97 2.44
C LEU A 118 -7.72 15.21 1.66
N LEU A 119 -7.96 16.41 1.17
CA LEU A 119 -9.11 16.72 0.32
C LEU A 119 -8.75 16.58 -1.16
N THR A 120 -9.67 15.97 -1.91
CA THR A 120 -9.54 15.81 -3.37
C THR A 120 -10.85 16.16 -4.07
N GLY A 121 -10.75 16.72 -5.30
CA GLY A 121 -11.85 17.30 -6.06
C GLY A 121 -12.66 16.31 -6.91
N GLN A 122 -12.69 15.01 -6.59
CA GLN A 122 -13.57 14.08 -7.30
C GLN A 122 -15.04 14.41 -7.05
N HIS A 123 -15.86 14.31 -8.11
CA HIS A 123 -17.25 14.73 -8.13
C HIS A 123 -18.19 13.66 -8.70
N ALA A 124 -19.49 13.93 -8.80
CA ALA A 124 -20.51 12.95 -9.18
C ALA A 124 -20.30 12.38 -10.60
N ASP A 125 -19.80 13.19 -11.54
CA ASP A 125 -19.52 12.72 -12.90
C ASP A 125 -18.32 11.76 -12.92
N ASP A 126 -17.30 11.99 -12.10
CA ASP A 126 -16.18 11.04 -11.92
C ASP A 126 -16.68 9.69 -11.36
N GLN A 127 -17.70 9.68 -10.51
CA GLN A 127 -18.34 8.45 -10.03
C GLN A 127 -18.99 7.68 -11.17
N LEU A 128 -19.74 8.36 -12.04
CA LEU A 128 -20.37 7.75 -13.21
C LEU A 128 -19.31 7.18 -14.17
N GLU A 129 -18.26 7.94 -14.48
CA GLU A 129 -17.13 7.47 -15.30
C GLU A 129 -16.48 6.23 -14.68
N THR A 130 -16.21 6.27 -13.38
CA THR A 130 -15.58 5.15 -12.64
C THR A 130 -16.47 3.91 -12.64
N PHE A 131 -17.78 4.07 -12.49
CA PHE A 131 -18.75 2.98 -12.55
C PHE A 131 -18.76 2.32 -13.94
N LEU A 132 -18.81 3.11 -15.00
CA LEU A 132 -18.80 2.62 -16.39
C LEU A 132 -17.47 1.90 -16.71
N LEU A 133 -16.34 2.43 -16.25
CA LEU A 133 -15.03 1.77 -16.40
C LEU A 133 -14.94 0.46 -15.60
N ALA A 134 -15.53 0.40 -14.41
CA ALA A 134 -15.63 -0.84 -13.64
C ALA A 134 -16.51 -1.87 -14.33
N LEU A 135 -17.65 -1.45 -14.87
CA LEU A 135 -18.56 -2.29 -15.64
C LEU A 135 -17.90 -2.84 -16.92
N LYS A 136 -17.20 -1.97 -17.69
CA LYS A 136 -16.40 -2.36 -18.87
C LYS A 136 -15.41 -3.47 -18.56
N ARG A 137 -14.78 -3.43 -17.37
CA ARG A 137 -13.81 -4.44 -16.92
C ARG A 137 -14.44 -5.71 -16.35
N GLY A 138 -15.76 -5.80 -16.27
CA GLY A 138 -16.45 -6.93 -15.63
C GLY A 138 -16.22 -6.99 -14.12
N SER A 139 -16.08 -5.85 -13.46
CA SER A 139 -15.84 -5.79 -12.02
C SER A 139 -17.05 -6.30 -11.23
N GLY A 140 -16.78 -7.02 -10.13
CA GLY A 140 -17.81 -7.39 -9.14
C GLY A 140 -18.20 -6.20 -8.23
N PRO A 141 -19.04 -6.46 -7.21
CA PRO A 141 -19.58 -5.42 -6.32
C PRO A 141 -18.52 -4.48 -5.74
N LYS A 142 -17.36 -4.99 -5.32
CA LYS A 142 -16.25 -4.16 -4.81
C LYS A 142 -15.76 -3.12 -5.82
N GLY A 143 -15.67 -3.45 -7.11
CA GLY A 143 -15.28 -2.49 -8.14
C GLY A 143 -16.43 -1.53 -8.51
N LEU A 144 -17.68 -2.04 -8.51
CA LEU A 144 -18.87 -1.24 -8.78
C LEU A 144 -19.26 -0.31 -7.61
N SER A 145 -18.71 -0.50 -6.41
CA SER A 145 -18.86 0.46 -5.30
C SER A 145 -18.15 1.80 -5.57
N CYS A 146 -17.31 1.88 -6.59
CA CYS A 146 -16.60 3.07 -7.05
C CYS A 146 -15.76 3.75 -5.94
N MET A 147 -15.82 5.08 -5.84
CA MET A 147 -15.09 5.85 -4.85
C MET A 147 -15.95 6.05 -3.60
N ALA A 148 -15.40 5.74 -2.43
CA ALA A 148 -16.02 6.11 -1.16
C ALA A 148 -15.80 7.60 -0.88
N GLU A 149 -16.68 8.20 -0.09
CA GLU A 149 -16.60 9.59 0.39
C GLU A 149 -15.32 9.82 1.19
N SER A 150 -14.94 8.83 2.00
CA SER A 150 -13.66 8.81 2.71
C SER A 150 -12.94 7.46 2.54
N THR A 151 -11.62 7.49 2.57
CA THR A 151 -10.78 6.29 2.55
C THR A 151 -9.50 6.52 3.35
N PRO A 152 -8.95 5.50 4.07
CA PRO A 152 -7.63 5.63 4.67
C PRO A 152 -6.59 6.03 3.61
N PHE A 153 -5.67 6.93 3.97
CA PHE A 153 -4.61 7.39 3.10
C PHE A 153 -3.34 7.71 3.90
N SER A 154 -2.25 6.99 3.66
CA SER A 154 -1.03 7.11 4.46
C SER A 154 -1.34 6.98 5.96
N ALA A 155 -0.93 7.92 6.77
CA ALA A 155 -1.24 7.99 8.20
C ALA A 155 -2.58 8.71 8.52
N GLY A 156 -3.29 9.24 7.52
CA GLY A 156 -4.52 10.02 7.68
C GLY A 156 -5.69 9.49 6.86
N THR A 157 -6.59 10.40 6.48
CA THR A 157 -7.82 10.07 5.74
C THR A 157 -7.99 10.96 4.51
N LEU A 158 -8.19 10.36 3.33
CA LEU A 158 -8.57 11.06 2.12
C LEU A 158 -10.10 11.25 2.10
N VAL A 159 -10.55 12.47 1.87
CA VAL A 159 -11.95 12.87 1.85
C VAL A 159 -12.31 13.51 0.50
N ARG A 160 -13.51 13.24 -0.01
CA ARG A 160 -14.02 13.72 -1.32
C ARG A 160 -15.31 14.52 -1.14
N PRO A 161 -15.21 15.81 -0.77
CA PRO A 161 -16.39 16.59 -0.41
C PRO A 161 -17.36 16.89 -1.57
N LEU A 162 -16.89 16.75 -2.82
CA LEU A 162 -17.71 17.02 -4.00
C LEU A 162 -18.32 15.76 -4.63
N LEU A 163 -18.18 14.60 -4.02
CA LEU A 163 -18.51 13.30 -4.62
C LEU A 163 -19.99 13.16 -5.00
N THR A 164 -20.86 13.93 -4.37
CA THR A 164 -22.30 13.99 -4.64
C THR A 164 -22.73 15.18 -5.50
N THR A 165 -21.80 16.10 -5.81
CA THR A 165 -22.05 17.32 -6.56
C THR A 165 -21.69 17.12 -8.03
N ARG A 166 -22.56 17.55 -8.95
CA ARG A 166 -22.30 17.46 -10.40
C ARG A 166 -21.33 18.55 -10.86
N ARG A 167 -20.56 18.25 -11.90
CA ARG A 167 -19.63 19.21 -12.54
C ARG A 167 -20.31 20.53 -12.90
N GLU A 168 -21.48 20.47 -13.51
CA GLU A 168 -22.28 21.65 -13.87
C GLU A 168 -22.59 22.55 -12.65
N GLN A 169 -22.91 21.95 -11.50
CA GLN A 169 -23.18 22.69 -10.26
C GLN A 169 -21.90 23.33 -9.71
N ILE A 170 -20.77 22.62 -9.80
CA ILE A 170 -19.47 23.12 -9.40
C ILE A 170 -19.09 24.35 -10.22
N GLU A 171 -19.23 24.29 -11.55
CA GLU A 171 -18.96 25.41 -12.46
C GLU A 171 -19.88 26.61 -12.21
N ALA A 172 -21.17 26.36 -12.05
CA ALA A 172 -22.12 27.42 -11.74
C ALA A 172 -21.80 28.15 -10.42
N ILE A 173 -21.38 27.39 -9.38
CA ILE A 173 -20.97 28.00 -8.10
C ILE A 173 -19.65 28.74 -8.27
N ALA A 174 -18.64 28.14 -8.95
CA ALA A 174 -17.36 28.79 -9.20
C ALA A 174 -17.52 30.12 -9.96
N GLN A 175 -18.37 30.17 -11.00
CA GLN A 175 -18.72 31.38 -11.74
C GLN A 175 -19.39 32.40 -10.85
N SER A 176 -20.36 32.01 -10.01
CA SER A 176 -21.04 32.93 -9.08
C SER A 176 -20.09 33.55 -8.05
N LEU A 177 -18.99 32.87 -7.74
CA LEU A 177 -17.91 33.35 -6.87
C LEU A 177 -16.80 34.07 -7.64
N GLN A 178 -16.94 34.23 -8.95
CA GLN A 178 -15.91 34.81 -9.84
C GLN A 178 -14.53 34.16 -9.70
N LEU A 179 -14.51 32.84 -9.49
CA LEU A 179 -13.26 32.09 -9.42
C LEU A 179 -12.69 31.88 -10.81
N GLU A 180 -11.41 32.17 -10.95
CA GLU A 180 -10.63 31.76 -12.13
C GLU A 180 -10.07 30.36 -11.89
N TRP A 181 -9.91 29.56 -12.94
CA TRP A 181 -9.31 28.23 -12.92
C TRP A 181 -8.50 27.96 -14.17
N VAL A 182 -7.71 26.89 -14.16
CA VAL A 182 -6.97 26.41 -15.32
C VAL A 182 -7.66 25.19 -15.92
N GLU A 183 -7.55 25.04 -17.24
CA GLU A 183 -8.00 23.86 -17.97
C GLU A 183 -6.80 23.12 -18.53
N ASP A 184 -6.69 21.83 -18.20
CA ASP A 184 -5.65 20.97 -18.71
C ASP A 184 -6.07 20.45 -20.10
N GLU A 185 -5.28 20.75 -21.10
CA GLU A 185 -5.53 20.36 -22.50
C GLU A 185 -5.61 18.83 -22.67
N SER A 186 -4.94 18.07 -21.82
CA SER A 186 -4.99 16.60 -21.85
C SER A 186 -6.39 16.03 -21.59
N ASN A 187 -7.29 16.80 -20.97
CA ASN A 187 -8.69 16.44 -20.77
C ASN A 187 -9.49 16.29 -22.07
N GLN A 188 -8.98 16.85 -23.18
CA GLN A 188 -9.62 16.74 -24.49
C GLN A 188 -9.19 15.50 -25.27
N ASP A 189 -8.15 14.80 -24.83
CA ASP A 189 -7.61 13.63 -25.53
C ASP A 189 -8.49 12.39 -25.32
N THR A 190 -9.37 12.12 -26.27
CA THR A 190 -10.32 10.99 -26.23
C THR A 190 -9.71 9.61 -26.47
N ARG A 191 -8.40 9.51 -26.69
CA ARG A 191 -7.69 8.22 -26.68
C ARG A 191 -7.72 7.57 -25.29
N TYR A 192 -7.88 8.36 -24.25
CA TYR A 192 -8.08 7.86 -22.89
C TYR A 192 -9.55 7.52 -22.64
N ASP A 193 -9.82 6.30 -22.18
CA ASP A 193 -11.17 5.78 -21.91
C ASP A 193 -12.03 6.75 -21.08
N ARG A 194 -11.45 7.40 -20.06
CA ARG A 194 -12.17 8.33 -19.19
C ARG A 194 -12.62 9.57 -19.95
N ASN A 195 -11.76 10.16 -20.78
CA ASN A 195 -12.12 11.31 -21.60
C ASN A 195 -13.14 10.94 -22.68
N PHE A 196 -12.98 9.73 -23.28
CA PHE A 196 -13.98 9.21 -24.22
C PHE A 196 -15.38 9.11 -23.56
N LEU A 197 -15.46 8.54 -22.35
CA LEU A 197 -16.73 8.48 -21.62
C LEU A 197 -17.28 9.88 -21.34
N ARG A 198 -16.46 10.80 -20.88
CA ARG A 198 -16.82 12.19 -20.52
C ARG A 198 -17.38 12.96 -21.71
N HIS A 199 -16.78 12.83 -22.88
CA HIS A 199 -17.14 13.63 -24.06
C HIS A 199 -18.19 12.99 -24.96
N HIS A 200 -18.24 11.65 -25.03
CA HIS A 200 -19.07 10.95 -26.01
C HIS A 200 -20.17 10.08 -25.41
N VAL A 201 -20.04 9.58 -24.19
CA VAL A 201 -21.00 8.63 -23.63
C VAL A 201 -21.87 9.29 -22.54
N VAL A 202 -21.25 9.97 -21.59
CA VAL A 202 -21.95 10.56 -20.45
C VAL A 202 -22.98 11.63 -20.90
N PRO A 203 -22.70 12.52 -21.87
CA PRO A 203 -23.71 13.49 -22.33
C PRO A 203 -24.96 12.83 -22.91
N GLU A 204 -24.80 11.76 -23.73
CA GLU A 204 -25.91 11.01 -24.31
C GLU A 204 -26.76 10.31 -23.22
N LEU A 205 -26.09 9.76 -22.19
CA LEU A 205 -26.78 9.16 -21.04
C LEU A 205 -27.59 10.21 -20.28
N PHE A 206 -27.05 11.41 -20.05
CA PHE A 206 -27.76 12.51 -19.36
C PHE A 206 -28.92 13.02 -20.19
N GLN A 207 -28.74 13.17 -21.50
CA GLN A 207 -29.82 13.60 -22.37
C GLN A 207 -30.99 12.61 -22.32
N ARG A 208 -30.71 11.32 -22.33
CA ARG A 208 -31.73 10.28 -22.32
C ARG A 208 -32.31 10.02 -20.94
N TRP A 209 -31.45 10.02 -19.90
CA TRP A 209 -31.81 9.74 -18.51
C TRP A 209 -31.21 10.80 -17.56
N PRO A 210 -31.88 11.93 -17.35
CA PRO A 210 -31.33 13.04 -16.53
C PRO A 210 -30.94 12.66 -15.10
N SER A 211 -31.50 11.57 -14.56
CA SER A 211 -31.21 11.07 -13.21
C SER A 211 -30.19 9.92 -13.17
N ILE A 212 -29.50 9.61 -14.28
CA ILE A 212 -28.59 8.46 -14.36
C ILE A 212 -27.49 8.48 -13.29
N HIS A 213 -26.95 9.67 -12.98
CA HIS A 213 -25.92 9.80 -11.94
C HIS A 213 -26.45 9.39 -10.55
N GLN A 214 -27.70 9.74 -10.21
CA GLN A 214 -28.33 9.33 -8.95
C GLN A 214 -28.56 7.83 -8.88
N ALA A 215 -28.97 7.22 -10.02
CA ALA A 215 -29.15 5.78 -10.12
C ALA A 215 -27.80 5.03 -9.94
N VAL A 216 -26.75 5.51 -10.59
CA VAL A 216 -25.39 4.94 -10.45
C VAL A 216 -24.86 5.12 -9.02
N GLN A 217 -25.00 6.31 -8.44
CA GLN A 217 -24.58 6.56 -7.06
C GLN A 217 -25.28 5.62 -6.07
N ARG A 218 -26.60 5.40 -6.25
CA ARG A 218 -27.37 4.46 -5.42
C ARG A 218 -26.87 3.02 -5.60
N SER A 219 -26.65 2.59 -6.83
CA SER A 219 -26.14 1.24 -7.12
C SER A 219 -24.74 1.03 -6.53
N ALA A 220 -23.86 2.01 -6.67
CA ALA A 220 -22.51 1.97 -6.08
C ALA A 220 -22.58 1.92 -4.54
N SER A 221 -23.46 2.71 -3.92
CA SER A 221 -23.67 2.69 -2.47
C SER A 221 -24.18 1.33 -1.98
N LEU A 222 -25.16 0.72 -2.70
CA LEU A 222 -25.64 -0.62 -2.35
C LEU A 222 -24.56 -1.67 -2.49
N CYS A 223 -23.73 -1.59 -3.53
CA CYS A 223 -22.56 -2.48 -3.65
C CYS A 223 -21.58 -2.30 -2.48
N ALA A 224 -21.30 -1.05 -2.07
CA ALA A 224 -20.42 -0.77 -0.94
C ALA A 224 -20.99 -1.34 0.37
N GLN A 225 -22.30 -1.16 0.63
CA GLN A 225 -22.96 -1.70 1.82
C GLN A 225 -22.90 -3.23 1.86
N GLN A 226 -23.13 -3.90 0.72
CA GLN A 226 -22.99 -5.36 0.63
C GLN A 226 -21.56 -5.84 0.90
N GLU A 227 -20.56 -5.13 0.38
CA GLU A 227 -19.16 -5.44 0.63
C GLU A 227 -18.80 -5.30 2.11
N THR A 228 -19.26 -4.22 2.77
CA THR A 228 -19.06 -4.00 4.21
C THR A 228 -19.73 -5.11 5.03
N LEU A 229 -20.99 -5.43 4.73
CA LEU A 229 -21.70 -6.50 5.42
C LEU A 229 -21.00 -7.86 5.28
N LEU A 230 -20.50 -8.18 4.09
CA LEU A 230 -19.74 -9.42 3.88
C LEU A 230 -18.44 -9.44 4.69
N ASP A 231 -17.75 -8.31 4.79
CA ASP A 231 -16.54 -8.21 5.61
C ASP A 231 -16.87 -8.37 7.11
N GLU A 232 -17.93 -7.74 7.60
CA GLU A 232 -18.41 -7.91 8.98
C GLU A 232 -18.74 -9.38 9.30
N LEU A 233 -19.53 -10.04 8.44
CA LEU A 233 -19.93 -11.44 8.63
C LEU A 233 -18.75 -12.43 8.58
N LEU A 234 -17.71 -12.13 7.82
CA LEU A 234 -16.53 -13.00 7.69
C LEU A 234 -15.38 -12.62 8.60
N ASN A 235 -15.47 -11.51 9.33
CA ASN A 235 -14.37 -10.98 10.14
C ASN A 235 -13.85 -11.97 11.18
N ASP A 236 -14.75 -12.60 11.93
CA ASP A 236 -14.38 -13.59 12.94
C ASP A 236 -13.69 -14.82 12.32
N VAL A 237 -14.21 -15.29 11.18
CA VAL A 237 -13.61 -16.40 10.43
C VAL A 237 -12.22 -15.99 9.92
N PHE A 238 -12.10 -14.78 9.40
CA PHE A 238 -10.85 -14.25 8.89
C PHE A 238 -9.77 -14.19 9.97
N TYR A 239 -10.08 -13.67 11.16
CA TYR A 239 -9.13 -13.59 12.26
C TYR A 239 -8.79 -14.94 12.88
N ARG A 240 -9.67 -15.96 12.81
CA ARG A 240 -9.30 -17.34 13.16
C ARG A 240 -8.32 -17.95 12.15
N ALA A 241 -8.52 -17.67 10.87
CA ALA A 241 -7.64 -18.16 9.81
C ALA A 241 -6.28 -17.43 9.77
N LEU A 242 -6.24 -16.14 10.13
CA LEU A 242 -5.05 -15.31 10.09
C LEU A 242 -4.13 -15.63 11.26
N GLN A 243 -2.87 -15.96 10.95
CA GLN A 243 -1.86 -16.27 11.96
C GLN A 243 -1.06 -15.02 12.36
N ALA A 244 -0.30 -15.10 13.47
CA ALA A 244 0.53 -14.00 13.97
C ALA A 244 1.62 -13.56 12.98
N ASP A 245 2.09 -14.48 12.11
CA ASP A 245 3.05 -14.22 11.03
C ASP A 245 2.39 -13.72 9.73
N LEU A 246 1.13 -13.31 9.80
CA LEU A 246 0.29 -12.87 8.68
C LEU A 246 0.04 -13.95 7.62
N SER A 247 0.37 -15.19 7.87
CA SER A 247 -0.02 -16.31 7.00
C SER A 247 -1.50 -16.69 7.20
N LEU A 248 -2.08 -17.40 6.23
CA LEU A 248 -3.49 -17.79 6.25
C LEU A 248 -3.63 -19.31 6.35
N ASP A 249 -4.33 -19.81 7.38
CA ASP A 249 -4.51 -21.24 7.63
C ASP A 249 -5.42 -21.89 6.58
N ILE A 250 -4.91 -22.94 5.92
CA ILE A 250 -5.63 -23.65 4.85
C ILE A 250 -6.75 -24.54 5.44
N ALA A 251 -6.57 -25.10 6.65
CA ALA A 251 -7.57 -25.97 7.23
C ALA A 251 -8.85 -25.19 7.60
N GLU A 252 -8.68 -23.98 8.18
CA GLU A 252 -9.82 -23.10 8.45
C GLU A 252 -10.51 -22.71 7.14
N LEU A 253 -9.75 -22.34 6.09
CA LEU A 253 -10.34 -22.02 4.80
C LEU A 253 -11.11 -23.20 4.17
N ALA A 254 -10.61 -24.43 4.32
CA ALA A 254 -11.20 -25.62 3.73
C ALA A 254 -12.61 -25.94 4.29
N SER A 255 -12.91 -25.50 5.50
CA SER A 255 -14.23 -25.70 6.16
C SER A 255 -15.32 -24.82 5.54
N HIS A 256 -14.98 -23.86 4.67
CA HIS A 256 -15.90 -22.88 4.10
C HIS A 256 -16.21 -23.12 2.61
N SER A 257 -17.30 -22.54 2.12
CA SER A 257 -17.68 -22.58 0.72
C SER A 257 -16.62 -21.92 -0.19
N GLU A 258 -16.62 -22.25 -1.49
CA GLU A 258 -15.71 -21.63 -2.46
C GLU A 258 -15.81 -20.10 -2.47
N LEU A 259 -17.03 -19.56 -2.37
CA LEU A 259 -17.26 -18.12 -2.34
C LEU A 259 -16.67 -17.48 -1.09
N ALA A 260 -16.89 -18.08 0.09
CA ALA A 260 -16.33 -17.58 1.34
C ALA A 260 -14.80 -17.67 1.34
N ARG A 261 -14.20 -18.76 0.86
CA ARG A 261 -12.75 -18.90 0.70
C ARG A 261 -12.16 -17.82 -0.21
N ALA A 262 -12.78 -17.59 -1.36
CA ALA A 262 -12.34 -16.57 -2.30
C ALA A 262 -12.38 -15.17 -1.65
N ARG A 263 -13.40 -14.88 -0.84
CA ARG A 263 -13.49 -13.62 -0.08
C ARG A 263 -12.40 -13.53 0.99
N LEU A 264 -12.20 -14.55 1.80
CA LEU A 264 -11.17 -14.60 2.84
C LEU A 264 -9.75 -14.42 2.27
N ILE A 265 -9.46 -15.05 1.13
CA ILE A 265 -8.18 -14.85 0.43
C ILE A 265 -8.03 -13.38 -0.05
N ARG A 266 -9.10 -12.75 -0.55
CA ARG A 266 -9.09 -11.32 -0.92
C ARG A 266 -8.88 -10.41 0.29
N MET A 267 -9.54 -10.67 1.42
CA MET A 267 -9.35 -9.94 2.67
C MET A 267 -7.90 -10.06 3.15
N TRP A 268 -7.32 -11.26 3.08
CA TRP A 268 -5.94 -11.51 3.44
C TRP A 268 -4.95 -10.74 2.54
N LEU A 269 -5.13 -10.79 1.22
CA LEU A 269 -4.28 -10.05 0.27
C LEU A 269 -4.44 -8.53 0.43
N ALA A 270 -5.66 -8.04 0.74
CA ALA A 270 -5.89 -6.63 1.04
C ALA A 270 -5.11 -6.17 2.28
N LYS A 271 -5.08 -7.01 3.34
CA LYS A 271 -4.31 -6.72 4.56
C LYS A 271 -2.79 -6.67 4.31
N GLN A 272 -2.32 -7.36 3.26
CA GLN A 272 -0.92 -7.36 2.81
C GLN A 272 -0.62 -6.23 1.80
N ASN A 273 -1.58 -5.33 1.53
CA ASN A 273 -1.49 -4.31 0.48
C ASN A 273 -1.18 -4.87 -0.91
N ALA A 274 -1.52 -6.14 -1.16
CA ALA A 274 -1.29 -6.79 -2.43
C ALA A 274 -2.36 -6.41 -3.47
N GLN A 275 -1.97 -6.36 -4.73
CA GLN A 275 -2.92 -6.16 -5.81
C GLN A 275 -3.96 -7.30 -5.85
N MET A 276 -5.24 -6.93 -6.02
CA MET A 276 -6.33 -7.91 -6.03
C MET A 276 -6.23 -8.87 -7.20
N PRO A 277 -6.26 -10.18 -6.95
CA PRO A 277 -6.22 -11.20 -8.00
C PRO A 277 -7.52 -11.25 -8.78
N THR A 278 -7.42 -11.68 -10.03
CA THR A 278 -8.59 -12.06 -10.86
C THR A 278 -9.28 -13.29 -10.30
N GLN A 279 -10.51 -13.57 -10.77
CA GLN A 279 -11.24 -14.77 -10.35
C GLN A 279 -10.48 -16.07 -10.71
N VAL A 280 -9.81 -16.09 -11.88
CA VAL A 280 -8.97 -17.21 -12.30
C VAL A 280 -7.79 -17.39 -11.34
N GLN A 281 -7.09 -16.33 -11.01
CA GLN A 281 -5.96 -16.37 -10.05
C GLN A 281 -6.41 -16.86 -8.67
N LEU A 282 -7.58 -16.44 -8.17
CA LEU A 282 -8.12 -16.96 -6.90
C LEU A 282 -8.37 -18.48 -6.95
N SER A 283 -8.94 -18.97 -8.05
CA SER A 283 -9.13 -20.41 -8.25
C SER A 283 -7.78 -21.16 -8.26
N LEU A 284 -6.77 -20.61 -8.92
CA LEU A 284 -5.41 -21.19 -8.97
C LEU A 284 -4.72 -21.14 -7.60
N ILE A 285 -4.87 -20.05 -6.82
CA ILE A 285 -4.37 -19.98 -5.43
C ILE A 285 -4.92 -21.17 -4.62
N TRP A 286 -6.19 -21.46 -4.75
CA TRP A 286 -6.78 -22.58 -4.01
C TRP A 286 -6.35 -23.94 -4.57
N LYS A 287 -6.54 -24.18 -5.87
CA LYS A 287 -6.35 -25.50 -6.49
C LYS A 287 -4.88 -25.90 -6.60
N GLU A 288 -4.00 -24.97 -6.99
CA GLU A 288 -2.62 -25.26 -7.31
C GLU A 288 -1.64 -24.91 -6.19
N VAL A 289 -2.01 -23.97 -5.31
CA VAL A 289 -1.14 -23.61 -4.19
C VAL A 289 -1.62 -24.24 -2.89
N ALA A 290 -2.86 -23.97 -2.48
CA ALA A 290 -3.36 -24.46 -1.19
C ALA A 290 -3.48 -26.00 -1.15
N LEU A 291 -3.98 -26.61 -2.22
CA LEU A 291 -4.22 -28.05 -2.32
C LEU A 291 -3.07 -28.84 -2.96
N ALA A 292 -1.92 -28.22 -3.21
CA ALA A 292 -0.75 -28.93 -3.76
C ALA A 292 -0.29 -30.09 -2.83
N GLN A 293 0.47 -31.04 -3.36
CA GLN A 293 1.05 -32.14 -2.57
C GLN A 293 1.99 -31.62 -1.49
N GLN A 294 2.14 -32.35 -0.39
CA GLN A 294 2.88 -31.89 0.79
C GLN A 294 4.37 -31.63 0.53
N ASP A 295 4.98 -32.37 -0.37
CA ASP A 295 6.37 -32.27 -0.78
C ASP A 295 6.63 -31.23 -1.87
N ALA A 296 5.57 -30.72 -2.49
CA ALA A 296 5.65 -29.66 -3.49
C ALA A 296 6.03 -28.30 -2.85
N ASN A 297 6.65 -27.44 -3.64
CA ASN A 297 6.91 -26.03 -3.29
C ASN A 297 6.09 -25.13 -4.23
N PRO A 298 4.75 -25.14 -4.10
CA PRO A 298 3.87 -24.45 -5.03
C PRO A 298 3.96 -22.94 -4.85
N LYS A 299 3.83 -22.23 -5.98
CA LYS A 299 3.79 -20.77 -6.01
C LYS A 299 2.91 -20.26 -7.14
N LEU A 300 2.20 -19.17 -6.89
CA LEU A 300 1.50 -18.41 -7.90
C LEU A 300 2.01 -16.98 -7.90
N LYS A 301 2.59 -16.53 -9.02
CA LYS A 301 3.07 -15.15 -9.16
C LYS A 301 1.90 -14.20 -9.44
N LEU A 302 1.84 -13.11 -8.69
CA LEU A 302 1.01 -11.93 -8.90
C LEU A 302 1.92 -10.73 -9.22
N LYS A 303 1.36 -9.56 -9.51
CA LYS A 303 2.16 -8.41 -9.99
C LYS A 303 3.26 -7.95 -9.01
N GLN A 304 3.01 -7.98 -7.69
CA GLN A 304 3.88 -7.40 -6.66
C GLN A 304 4.53 -8.45 -5.75
N GLY A 305 4.37 -9.74 -6.07
CA GLY A 305 4.87 -10.83 -5.25
C GLY A 305 4.25 -12.16 -5.65
N GLU A 306 4.31 -13.14 -4.78
CA GLU A 306 3.79 -14.46 -5.04
C GLU A 306 3.10 -15.06 -3.80
N VAL A 307 2.02 -15.83 -4.06
CA VAL A 307 1.39 -16.65 -3.03
C VAL A 307 2.11 -17.99 -3.00
N ARG A 308 2.61 -18.38 -1.84
CA ARG A 308 3.28 -19.67 -1.60
C ARG A 308 2.58 -20.45 -0.50
N ARG A 309 2.79 -21.77 -0.51
CA ARG A 309 2.38 -22.63 0.59
C ARG A 309 3.61 -23.12 1.34
N PHE A 310 3.52 -23.11 2.66
CA PHE A 310 4.45 -23.81 3.52
C PHE A 310 3.68 -24.45 4.68
N GLN A 311 3.93 -25.75 4.90
CA GLN A 311 3.08 -26.57 5.79
C GLN A 311 1.60 -26.45 5.37
N ASN A 312 0.71 -26.11 6.27
CA ASN A 312 -0.72 -25.96 5.99
C ASN A 312 -1.15 -24.49 5.95
N LYS A 313 -0.28 -23.58 5.50
CA LYS A 313 -0.52 -22.13 5.48
C LYS A 313 -0.16 -21.52 4.13
N LEU A 314 -0.91 -20.47 3.75
CA LEU A 314 -0.59 -19.60 2.62
C LEU A 314 0.23 -18.41 3.10
N TYR A 315 1.25 -18.04 2.34
CA TYR A 315 2.13 -16.91 2.58
C TYR A 315 2.12 -15.96 1.39
N TRP A 316 2.07 -14.67 1.67
CA TRP A 316 2.36 -13.63 0.69
C TRP A 316 3.84 -13.29 0.76
N VAL A 317 4.55 -13.46 -0.34
CA VAL A 317 5.98 -13.21 -0.44
C VAL A 317 6.20 -12.10 -1.46
N CYS A 318 6.59 -10.92 -0.99
CA CYS A 318 6.94 -9.79 -1.86
C CYS A 318 8.22 -10.09 -2.63
N ASP A 319 8.35 -9.57 -3.85
CA ASP A 319 9.60 -9.58 -4.59
C ASP A 319 10.62 -8.72 -3.82
N LYS A 320 11.69 -9.34 -3.32
CA LYS A 320 12.81 -8.66 -2.66
C LYS A 320 14.06 -8.87 -3.47
N ALA A 321 14.99 -7.93 -3.42
CA ALA A 321 16.29 -8.08 -4.07
C ALA A 321 17.07 -9.27 -3.48
N GLU A 322 17.90 -9.87 -4.29
CA GLU A 322 18.72 -11.02 -3.88
C GLU A 322 19.94 -10.53 -3.08
N VAL A 323 20.03 -10.99 -1.82
CA VAL A 323 21.11 -10.63 -0.89
C VAL A 323 22.16 -11.71 -0.75
N SER A 324 22.09 -12.80 -1.50
CA SER A 324 23.02 -13.96 -1.37
C SER A 324 24.48 -13.62 -1.66
N GLY A 325 24.76 -12.58 -2.42
CA GLY A 325 26.12 -12.09 -2.68
C GLY A 325 26.67 -11.13 -1.63
N TRP A 326 25.87 -10.76 -0.63
CA TRP A 326 26.28 -9.82 0.40
C TRP A 326 27.06 -10.53 1.51
N GLN A 327 28.26 -10.03 1.81
CA GLN A 327 29.09 -10.49 2.92
C GLN A 327 29.87 -9.32 3.49
N VAL A 328 29.81 -9.11 4.82
CA VAL A 328 30.45 -8.00 5.52
C VAL A 328 30.99 -8.48 6.87
N HIS A 329 32.14 -7.94 7.30
CA HIS A 329 32.67 -8.19 8.64
C HIS A 329 31.78 -7.54 9.71
N ILE A 330 31.59 -8.24 10.83
CA ILE A 330 30.85 -7.72 12.00
C ILE A 330 31.81 -7.46 13.14
N GLN A 331 31.64 -6.32 13.81
CA GLN A 331 32.39 -5.99 15.03
C GLN A 331 31.57 -6.31 16.26
N VAL A 332 32.23 -6.79 17.31
CA VAL A 332 31.61 -7.08 18.60
C VAL A 332 31.07 -5.76 19.21
N ASP A 333 29.90 -5.82 19.81
CA ASP A 333 29.16 -4.71 20.42
C ASP A 333 28.81 -3.55 19.47
N CYS A 334 28.95 -3.75 18.15
CA CYS A 334 28.55 -2.79 17.13
C CYS A 334 27.33 -3.33 16.34
N ALA A 335 26.32 -2.48 16.16
CA ALA A 335 25.16 -2.83 15.31
C ALA A 335 25.56 -2.77 13.83
N LEU A 336 25.30 -3.87 13.09
CA LEU A 336 25.48 -3.98 11.66
C LEU A 336 24.11 -3.86 10.97
N VAL A 337 23.93 -2.80 10.17
CA VAL A 337 22.71 -2.63 9.35
C VAL A 337 22.74 -3.65 8.22
N LEU A 338 21.69 -4.45 8.10
CA LEU A 338 21.55 -5.48 7.09
C LEU A 338 20.94 -4.91 5.79
N PRO A 339 21.27 -5.49 4.62
CA PRO A 339 20.76 -5.03 3.33
C PRO A 339 19.25 -5.24 3.21
N GLU A 340 18.63 -4.54 2.24
CA GLU A 340 17.22 -4.69 1.84
C GLU A 340 16.22 -4.61 3.01
N GLY A 341 16.52 -3.80 4.02
CA GLY A 341 15.64 -3.63 5.16
C GLY A 341 15.47 -4.90 6.02
N LEU A 342 16.45 -5.79 6.06
CA LEU A 342 16.43 -6.98 6.94
C LEU A 342 16.70 -6.65 8.41
N GLY A 343 16.80 -5.37 8.76
CA GLY A 343 16.99 -4.89 10.13
C GLY A 343 18.45 -4.76 10.52
N GLU A 344 18.76 -5.01 11.79
CA GLU A 344 20.10 -4.87 12.35
C GLU A 344 20.55 -6.16 13.04
N LEU A 345 21.82 -6.50 12.88
CA LEU A 345 22.45 -7.63 13.56
C LEU A 345 23.53 -7.12 14.51
N MET A 346 23.58 -7.64 15.71
CA MET A 346 24.59 -7.28 16.70
C MET A 346 25.11 -8.54 17.39
N LEU A 347 26.43 -8.61 17.56
CA LEU A 347 27.10 -9.62 18.41
C LEU A 347 27.41 -8.94 19.77
N SER A 348 26.58 -9.19 20.79
CA SER A 348 26.64 -8.47 22.06
C SER A 348 27.31 -9.29 23.16
N THR A 349 28.25 -8.65 23.87
CA THR A 349 28.90 -9.19 25.08
C THR A 349 28.17 -8.79 26.37
N THR A 350 27.24 -7.82 26.31
CA THR A 350 26.54 -7.27 27.47
C THR A 350 25.24 -7.99 27.82
N THR A 351 24.96 -9.11 27.17
CA THR A 351 23.71 -9.88 27.34
C THR A 351 23.76 -10.84 28.50
N LYS A 352 22.57 -11.18 29.06
CA LYS A 352 22.42 -12.23 30.07
C LYS A 352 22.21 -13.63 29.48
N GLN A 353 22.08 -13.74 28.15
CA GLN A 353 21.79 -15.00 27.43
C GLN A 353 22.90 -15.32 26.43
N ALA A 354 24.16 -15.10 26.82
CA ALA A 354 25.30 -15.45 25.98
C ALA A 354 25.31 -16.95 25.65
N THR A 355 25.43 -17.27 24.37
CA THR A 355 25.42 -18.66 23.85
C THR A 355 26.57 -18.96 22.92
N ILE A 356 27.39 -17.97 22.59
CA ILE A 356 28.50 -18.05 21.62
C ILE A 356 29.83 -17.81 22.34
N ALA A 357 30.81 -18.64 22.09
CA ALA A 357 32.22 -18.39 22.43
C ALA A 357 32.87 -17.53 21.36
N LEU A 358 33.54 -16.45 21.75
CA LEU A 358 34.29 -15.62 20.82
C LEU A 358 35.51 -16.39 20.28
N PRO A 359 35.71 -16.40 18.96
CA PRO A 359 36.90 -17.00 18.38
C PRO A 359 38.16 -16.19 18.71
N PRO A 360 39.36 -16.78 18.58
CA PRO A 360 40.63 -16.12 18.93
C PRO A 360 40.89 -14.79 18.17
N GLN A 361 40.31 -14.64 16.98
CA GLN A 361 40.44 -13.46 16.11
C GLN A 361 39.05 -12.97 15.73
N PRO A 362 38.33 -12.24 16.61
CA PRO A 362 36.97 -11.80 16.35
C PRO A 362 36.82 -10.88 15.12
N GLU A 363 37.91 -10.23 14.69
CA GLU A 363 37.98 -9.41 13.47
C GLU A 363 37.76 -10.21 12.17
N LEU A 364 37.90 -11.54 12.20
CA LEU A 364 37.59 -12.43 11.06
C LEU A 364 36.13 -12.87 11.00
N LEU A 365 35.32 -12.44 11.95
CA LEU A 365 33.88 -12.71 11.90
C LEU A 365 33.23 -11.94 10.76
N SER A 366 32.38 -12.63 10.01
CA SER A 366 31.61 -12.04 8.92
C SER A 366 30.18 -12.56 8.92
N VAL A 367 29.30 -11.81 8.28
CA VAL A 367 27.88 -12.16 8.11
C VAL A 367 27.61 -12.36 6.62
N THR A 368 26.92 -13.46 6.28
CA THR A 368 26.47 -13.77 4.92
C THR A 368 25.04 -14.26 4.92
N PHE A 369 24.40 -14.23 3.74
CA PHE A 369 23.06 -14.79 3.51
C PHE A 369 23.07 -15.99 2.57
N ASN A 370 24.24 -16.46 2.15
CA ASN A 370 24.38 -17.61 1.26
C ASN A 370 24.56 -18.91 2.05
N PRO A 371 23.55 -19.80 2.13
CA PRO A 371 23.67 -21.08 2.82
C PRO A 371 24.29 -22.19 1.95
N GLU A 372 24.64 -21.92 0.68
CA GLU A 372 25.08 -22.96 -0.25
C GLU A 372 26.45 -23.51 0.12
N GLY A 373 26.57 -24.83 0.10
CA GLY A 373 27.82 -25.54 0.46
C GLY A 373 28.09 -25.59 1.95
N LEU A 374 27.46 -24.77 2.79
CA LEU A 374 27.73 -24.70 4.21
C LEU A 374 27.19 -25.90 4.98
N THR A 375 27.94 -26.29 6.01
CA THR A 375 27.56 -27.32 6.99
C THR A 375 27.70 -26.75 8.40
N ALA A 376 26.85 -27.21 9.32
CA ALA A 376 26.93 -26.84 10.72
C ALA A 376 26.58 -28.03 11.62
N HIS A 377 27.02 -27.95 12.87
CA HIS A 377 26.74 -28.91 13.92
C HIS A 377 26.04 -28.21 15.10
N PRO A 378 24.71 -28.04 15.04
CA PRO A 378 23.98 -27.41 16.15
C PRO A 378 24.22 -28.12 17.48
N VAL A 379 24.27 -27.36 18.59
CA VAL A 379 24.49 -27.89 19.95
C VAL A 379 23.50 -29.01 20.30
N THR A 380 22.30 -28.96 19.81
CA THR A 380 21.23 -29.94 20.06
C THR A 380 21.38 -31.25 19.28
N ARG A 381 22.43 -31.43 18.51
CA ARG A 381 22.63 -32.59 17.62
C ARG A 381 23.94 -33.32 17.87
N ASN A 382 24.02 -34.56 17.36
CA ASN A 382 25.20 -35.38 17.49
C ASN A 382 26.11 -35.37 16.24
N HIS A 383 25.63 -34.83 15.10
CA HIS A 383 26.35 -34.84 13.83
C HIS A 383 26.16 -33.55 13.05
N SER A 384 27.18 -33.15 12.29
CA SER A 384 27.07 -32.01 11.37
C SER A 384 26.14 -32.33 10.19
N ARG A 385 25.50 -31.29 9.64
CA ARG A 385 24.59 -31.41 8.51
C ARG A 385 24.68 -30.18 7.60
N LYS A 386 24.32 -30.34 6.30
CA LYS A 386 24.22 -29.25 5.36
C LYS A 386 23.12 -28.26 5.82
N LEU A 387 23.38 -26.95 5.75
CA LEU A 387 22.44 -25.93 6.16
C LEU A 387 21.06 -26.07 5.48
N LYS A 388 21.03 -26.48 4.20
CA LYS A 388 19.76 -26.75 3.48
C LYS A 388 18.86 -27.75 4.22
N LYS A 389 19.44 -28.80 4.83
CA LYS A 389 18.68 -29.80 5.60
C LYS A 389 18.32 -29.28 7.00
N LEU A 390 19.24 -28.53 7.64
CA LEU A 390 18.94 -27.89 8.93
C LEU A 390 17.77 -26.92 8.81
N PHE A 391 17.74 -26.08 7.79
CA PHE A 391 16.59 -25.21 7.55
C PHE A 391 15.26 -25.95 7.36
N GLN A 392 15.28 -27.14 6.75
CA GLN A 392 14.07 -27.98 6.67
C GLN A 392 13.63 -28.48 8.04
N GLU A 393 14.57 -28.93 8.87
CA GLU A 393 14.31 -29.44 10.22
C GLU A 393 13.85 -28.33 11.17
N TYR A 394 14.38 -27.13 11.05
CA TYR A 394 13.93 -25.94 11.78
C TYR A 394 12.70 -25.28 11.15
N HIS A 395 12.05 -25.96 10.20
CA HIS A 395 10.81 -25.48 9.54
C HIS A 395 10.93 -24.10 8.91
N VAL A 396 12.11 -23.78 8.33
CA VAL A 396 12.33 -22.53 7.63
C VAL A 396 11.83 -22.64 6.18
N PRO A 397 10.86 -21.79 5.77
CA PRO A 397 10.39 -21.74 4.39
C PRO A 397 11.53 -21.45 3.40
N SER A 398 11.43 -22.01 2.18
CA SER A 398 12.51 -21.93 1.18
C SER A 398 12.89 -20.49 0.81
N TRP A 399 11.93 -19.57 0.77
CA TRP A 399 12.15 -18.16 0.43
C TRP A 399 12.79 -17.32 1.54
N LEU A 400 12.75 -17.77 2.80
CA LEU A 400 13.40 -17.09 3.92
C LEU A 400 14.84 -17.53 4.14
N ARG A 401 15.25 -18.68 3.61
CA ARG A 401 16.59 -19.28 3.88
C ARG A 401 17.75 -18.39 3.45
N ARG A 402 17.56 -17.57 2.42
CA ARG A 402 18.52 -16.58 1.93
C ARG A 402 18.30 -15.17 2.50
N GLN A 403 17.47 -15.05 3.53
CA GLN A 403 17.21 -13.80 4.25
C GLN A 403 17.58 -13.88 5.73
N ILE A 404 18.02 -15.06 6.20
CA ILE A 404 18.47 -15.27 7.57
C ILE A 404 19.97 -15.04 7.64
N PRO A 405 20.44 -14.14 8.53
CA PRO A 405 21.87 -13.89 8.71
C PRO A 405 22.59 -15.13 9.22
N ILE A 406 23.72 -15.46 8.59
CA ILE A 406 24.62 -16.54 8.98
C ILE A 406 25.91 -15.89 9.45
N LEU A 407 26.25 -16.08 10.73
CA LEU A 407 27.54 -15.64 11.29
C LEU A 407 28.62 -16.67 10.95
N MET A 408 29.66 -16.20 10.32
CA MET A 408 30.79 -17.03 9.88
C MET A 408 32.07 -16.61 10.60
N TYR A 409 32.94 -17.60 10.89
CA TYR A 409 34.33 -17.39 11.23
C TYR A 409 35.17 -18.05 10.16
N GLN A 410 35.82 -17.28 9.29
CA GLN A 410 36.44 -17.77 8.07
C GLN A 410 35.42 -18.59 7.25
N ASP A 411 35.67 -19.89 7.04
CA ASP A 411 34.80 -20.80 6.27
C ASP A 411 33.84 -21.63 7.16
N GLN A 412 33.80 -21.38 8.48
CA GLN A 412 32.99 -22.15 9.42
C GLN A 412 31.76 -21.34 9.86
N VAL A 413 30.65 -22.05 9.95
CA VAL A 413 29.43 -21.47 10.51
C VAL A 413 29.54 -21.37 12.02
N VAL A 414 29.42 -20.18 12.58
CA VAL A 414 29.39 -19.93 14.03
C VAL A 414 27.95 -20.05 14.55
N ALA A 415 27.02 -19.33 13.90
CA ALA A 415 25.61 -19.33 14.27
C ALA A 415 24.74 -18.99 13.07
N VAL A 416 23.47 -19.41 13.11
CA VAL A 416 22.40 -18.94 12.22
C VAL A 416 21.41 -18.18 13.09
N ALA A 417 21.18 -16.91 12.78
CA ALA A 417 20.38 -16.02 13.60
C ALA A 417 19.00 -16.61 13.90
N ASP A 418 18.53 -16.49 15.13
CA ASP A 418 17.26 -17.02 15.65
C ASP A 418 17.07 -18.55 15.54
N LEU A 419 18.07 -19.32 15.09
CA LEU A 419 17.91 -20.75 14.90
C LEU A 419 18.82 -21.61 15.78
N PHE A 420 20.14 -21.43 15.68
CA PHE A 420 21.08 -22.24 16.45
C PHE A 420 22.49 -21.64 16.47
N VAL A 421 23.28 -22.10 17.42
CA VAL A 421 24.75 -21.92 17.49
C VAL A 421 25.41 -23.24 17.16
N ASP A 422 26.53 -23.20 16.41
CA ASP A 422 27.34 -24.37 16.15
C ASP A 422 28.06 -24.82 17.42
N LYS A 423 28.17 -26.13 17.63
CA LYS A 423 28.77 -26.73 18.82
C LYS A 423 30.24 -26.32 19.03
N ALA A 424 30.98 -26.09 17.95
CA ALA A 424 32.39 -25.67 18.04
C ALA A 424 32.56 -24.25 18.59
N PHE A 425 31.50 -23.42 18.50
CA PHE A 425 31.47 -22.04 18.97
C PHE A 425 30.49 -21.83 20.11
N SER A 426 29.98 -22.86 20.74
CA SER A 426 29.11 -22.74 21.91
C SER A 426 29.90 -22.26 23.13
N GLY A 427 29.42 -21.21 23.81
CA GLY A 427 30.09 -20.63 24.97
C GLY A 427 29.19 -19.59 25.66
N GLN A 428 29.82 -18.72 26.46
CA GLN A 428 29.09 -17.73 27.29
C GLN A 428 29.71 -16.32 27.13
N ASP A 429 30.38 -16.04 26.00
CA ASP A 429 31.05 -14.76 25.81
C ASP A 429 30.12 -13.71 25.19
N CYS A 430 29.26 -14.10 24.23
CA CYS A 430 28.36 -13.19 23.53
C CYS A 430 27.08 -13.87 23.00
N GLU A 431 26.15 -13.05 22.53
CA GLU A 431 24.89 -13.44 21.90
C GLU A 431 24.74 -12.78 20.54
N LEU A 432 24.20 -13.49 19.56
CA LEU A 432 23.83 -12.96 18.25
C LEU A 432 22.39 -12.47 18.31
N ILE A 433 22.19 -11.17 18.25
CA ILE A 433 20.87 -10.50 18.33
C ILE A 433 20.49 -9.96 16.96
N TRP A 434 19.40 -10.47 16.39
CA TRP A 434 18.82 -9.96 15.16
C TRP A 434 17.54 -9.16 15.44
N ARG A 435 17.63 -7.84 15.25
CA ARG A 435 16.50 -6.92 15.35
C ARG A 435 15.86 -6.78 13.98
N LYS A 436 14.77 -7.49 13.77
CA LYS A 436 13.97 -7.40 12.53
C LYS A 436 13.23 -6.06 12.46
N PRO A 437 13.00 -5.51 11.26
CA PRO A 437 12.12 -4.35 11.10
C PRO A 437 10.70 -4.70 11.58
N LEU A 438 10.04 -3.71 12.16
CA LEU A 438 8.64 -3.81 12.63
C LEU A 438 7.66 -3.99 11.46
#